data_bec696cf16815dc3b49f9fee41696071
#
_entry.id   bec696cf16815dc3b49f9fee41696071
#
_cell.length_a   1.000
_cell.length_b   1.000
_cell.length_c   1.000
_cell.angle_alpha   90.00
_cell.angle_beta   90.00
_cell.angle_gamma   90.00
#
_symmetry.space_group_name_H-M   'P 1'
#
loop_
_entity.id
_entity.type
_entity.pdbx_description
1 polymer ?
#
loop_
_entity_poly.entity_id
_entity_poly.type
_entity_poly.pdbx_seq_one_letter_code
_entity_poly.pdbx_strand_id
1 'polypeptide(L)'
;MLKRVGNALPREIDAYLIGGCAMGFRGLKNETKDVDIVLLSRSDLDTLGATLTSLKFSQDTDLEEFYLSAVMVFTQKDSRIDLFVRDVCKSLIFTDRMVKRAQLYKKLGKMNIYLVSNEDIFLFKGITDRAKDIDDCAVLLKERLADDVILDEMTKQAQRAYWCFFVYEKLCIMEETLGLQFPLREKVKSVCLKQKQHAPRDFLHAVKNREKYWG
;
A
#
# COMPACT_ATOMS: atom_id res chain seq x y z
N MET A 1 4.37 -20.31 5.73
CA MET A 1 3.96 -20.07 4.33
C MET A 1 5.11 -19.52 3.49
N LEU A 2 5.59 -18.29 3.67
CA LEU A 2 6.60 -17.64 2.82
C LEU A 2 7.92 -18.42 2.66
N LYS A 3 8.43 -19.08 3.74
CA LYS A 3 9.62 -19.93 3.66
C LYS A 3 9.45 -21.09 2.66
N ARG A 4 8.27 -21.73 2.62
CA ARG A 4 7.96 -22.79 1.66
C ARG A 4 7.97 -22.26 0.23
N VAL A 5 7.39 -21.09 0.02
CA VAL A 5 7.38 -20.42 -1.29
C VAL A 5 8.80 -20.06 -1.74
N GLY A 6 9.58 -19.42 -0.88
CA GLY A 6 10.95 -19.04 -1.21
C GLY A 6 11.88 -20.22 -1.52
N ASN A 7 11.68 -21.37 -0.85
CA ASN A 7 12.44 -22.59 -1.15
C ASN A 7 12.06 -23.21 -2.49
N ALA A 8 10.85 -23.01 -2.97
CA ALA A 8 10.35 -23.55 -4.23
C ALA A 8 10.65 -22.64 -5.45
N LEU A 9 11.06 -21.41 -5.23
CA LEU A 9 11.39 -20.49 -6.32
C LEU A 9 12.55 -21.03 -7.18
N PRO A 10 12.49 -20.94 -8.52
CA PRO A 10 13.58 -21.36 -9.41
C PRO A 10 14.79 -20.42 -9.34
N ARG A 11 14.57 -19.11 -9.08
CA ARG A 11 15.59 -18.06 -8.99
C ARG A 11 15.31 -17.10 -7.83
N GLU A 12 16.27 -16.22 -7.54
CA GLU A 12 16.06 -15.18 -6.53
C GLU A 12 15.03 -14.15 -7.00
N ILE A 13 14.18 -13.71 -6.06
CA ILE A 13 13.17 -12.67 -6.24
C ILE A 13 13.17 -11.75 -5.03
N ASP A 14 13.14 -10.45 -5.29
CA ASP A 14 12.91 -9.42 -4.28
C ASP A 14 11.41 -9.19 -4.11
N ALA A 15 10.90 -9.44 -2.90
CA ALA A 15 9.49 -9.31 -2.55
C ALA A 15 9.33 -8.18 -1.52
N TYR A 16 8.66 -7.10 -1.92
CA TYR A 16 8.43 -5.92 -1.08
C TYR A 16 7.08 -6.05 -0.40
N LEU A 17 7.09 -6.28 0.90
CA LEU A 17 5.86 -6.36 1.69
C LEU A 17 5.32 -4.97 1.99
N ILE A 18 4.03 -4.80 1.74
CA ILE A 18 3.25 -3.61 2.06
C ILE A 18 2.10 -3.96 3.01
N GLY A 19 1.26 -3.01 3.34
CA GLY A 19 0.01 -3.24 4.04
C GLY A 19 0.15 -3.82 5.46
N GLY A 20 -0.85 -4.60 5.86
CA GLY A 20 -0.94 -5.18 7.21
C GLY A 20 0.19 -6.17 7.52
N CYS A 21 0.68 -6.90 6.52
CA CYS A 21 1.76 -7.87 6.70
C CYS A 21 3.08 -7.17 7.06
N ALA A 22 3.42 -6.07 6.39
CA ALA A 22 4.60 -5.28 6.71
C ALA A 22 4.51 -4.70 8.13
N MET A 23 3.33 -4.19 8.53
CA MET A 23 3.08 -3.72 9.90
C MET A 23 3.27 -4.85 10.93
N GLY A 24 2.75 -6.05 10.65
CA GLY A 24 2.91 -7.20 11.54
C GLY A 24 4.36 -7.59 11.77
N PHE A 25 5.20 -7.61 10.72
CA PHE A 25 6.63 -7.89 10.86
C PHE A 25 7.40 -6.78 11.61
N ARG A 26 6.85 -5.58 11.69
CA ARG A 26 7.39 -4.48 12.51
C ARG A 26 6.84 -4.45 13.94
N GLY A 27 5.93 -5.38 14.30
CA GLY A 27 5.28 -5.41 15.61
C GLY A 27 4.19 -4.34 15.80
N LEU A 28 3.76 -3.69 14.71
CA LEU A 28 2.73 -2.64 14.73
C LEU A 28 1.31 -3.19 14.56
N LYS A 29 1.18 -4.48 14.27
CA LYS A 29 -0.10 -5.16 14.10
C LYS A 29 -0.01 -6.61 14.55
N ASN A 30 -0.99 -7.07 15.32
CA ASN A 30 -0.95 -8.42 15.91
C ASN A 30 -1.27 -9.51 14.88
N GLU A 31 -2.23 -9.27 13.99
CA GLU A 31 -2.68 -10.28 13.03
C GLU A 31 -2.96 -9.69 11.64
N THR A 32 -2.60 -10.46 10.62
CA THR A 32 -3.04 -10.24 9.24
C THR A 32 -3.21 -11.60 8.56
N LYS A 33 -4.28 -11.72 7.79
CA LYS A 33 -4.56 -12.93 6.98
C LYS A 33 -3.98 -12.79 5.57
N ASP A 34 -3.81 -11.55 5.11
CA ASP A 34 -3.42 -11.21 3.76
C ASP A 34 -1.94 -10.82 3.73
N VAL A 35 -1.25 -11.25 2.67
CA VAL A 35 0.14 -10.88 2.39
C VAL A 35 0.16 -10.10 1.08
N ASP A 36 0.36 -8.79 1.18
CA ASP A 36 0.46 -7.89 0.03
C ASP A 36 1.93 -7.78 -0.42
N ILE A 37 2.25 -8.20 -1.63
CA ILE A 37 3.60 -8.22 -2.19
C ILE A 37 3.67 -7.35 -3.43
N VAL A 38 4.55 -6.36 -3.43
CA VAL A 38 4.92 -5.61 -4.64
C VAL A 38 6.18 -6.22 -5.23
N LEU A 39 6.14 -6.45 -6.53
CA LEU A 39 7.26 -6.91 -7.35
C LEU A 39 7.68 -5.79 -8.31
N LEU A 40 8.93 -5.81 -8.76
CA LEU A 40 9.46 -4.76 -9.62
C LEU A 40 9.29 -5.05 -11.11
N SER A 41 9.05 -6.32 -11.46
CA SER A 41 8.93 -6.75 -12.86
C SER A 41 7.81 -7.76 -13.09
N ARG A 42 7.31 -7.79 -14.31
CA ARG A 42 6.35 -8.81 -14.76
C ARG A 42 6.96 -10.21 -14.69
N SER A 43 8.24 -10.36 -15.03
CA SER A 43 8.96 -11.64 -14.95
C SER A 43 8.99 -12.22 -13.53
N ASP A 44 9.12 -11.36 -12.50
CA ASP A 44 9.06 -11.80 -11.09
C ASP A 44 7.65 -12.22 -10.71
N LEU A 45 6.64 -11.47 -11.18
CA LEU A 45 5.23 -11.83 -10.98
C LEU A 45 4.92 -13.21 -11.57
N ASP A 46 5.29 -13.44 -12.83
CA ASP A 46 5.02 -14.69 -13.52
C ASP A 46 5.75 -15.87 -12.84
N THR A 47 7.00 -15.66 -12.42
CA THR A 47 7.78 -16.66 -11.69
C THR A 47 7.16 -16.99 -10.32
N LEU A 48 6.76 -15.97 -9.56
CA LEU A 48 6.15 -16.17 -8.25
C LEU A 48 4.76 -16.80 -8.37
N GLY A 49 3.95 -16.35 -9.35
CA GLY A 49 2.63 -16.91 -9.63
C GLY A 49 2.69 -18.40 -9.99
N ALA A 50 3.58 -18.78 -10.92
CA ALA A 50 3.82 -20.18 -11.28
C ALA A 50 4.27 -21.01 -10.07
N THR A 51 5.12 -20.46 -9.22
CA THR A 51 5.57 -21.13 -7.99
C THR A 51 4.41 -21.34 -7.01
N LEU A 52 3.55 -20.35 -6.81
CA LEU A 52 2.36 -20.47 -5.95
C LEU A 52 1.40 -21.54 -6.47
N THR A 53 1.13 -21.55 -7.77
CA THR A 53 0.31 -22.60 -8.42
C THR A 53 0.90 -23.99 -8.20
N SER A 54 2.21 -24.17 -8.36
CA SER A 54 2.89 -25.46 -8.13
C SER A 54 2.77 -25.93 -6.67
N LEU A 55 2.67 -24.99 -5.74
CA LEU A 55 2.46 -25.26 -4.31
C LEU A 55 0.99 -25.41 -3.93
N LYS A 56 0.08 -25.52 -4.94
CA LYS A 56 -1.37 -25.73 -4.73
C LYS A 56 -2.05 -24.52 -4.07
N PHE A 57 -1.59 -23.32 -4.33
CA PHE A 57 -2.41 -22.12 -4.16
C PHE A 57 -3.36 -22.02 -5.35
N SER A 58 -4.59 -21.65 -5.09
CA SER A 58 -5.59 -21.36 -6.11
C SER A 58 -5.53 -19.90 -6.49
N GLN A 59 -5.42 -19.60 -7.77
CA GLN A 59 -5.58 -18.24 -8.26
C GLN A 59 -7.06 -17.86 -8.23
N ASP A 60 -7.38 -16.70 -7.70
CA ASP A 60 -8.75 -16.23 -7.52
C ASP A 60 -9.02 -15.10 -8.54
N THR A 61 -9.55 -15.48 -9.70
CA THR A 61 -9.86 -14.55 -10.80
C THR A 61 -11.03 -13.63 -10.51
N ASP A 62 -11.99 -14.06 -9.69
CA ASP A 62 -13.16 -13.24 -9.33
C ASP A 62 -12.72 -12.07 -8.43
N LEU A 63 -11.80 -12.34 -7.49
CA LEU A 63 -11.20 -11.28 -6.69
C LEU A 63 -10.30 -10.34 -7.52
N GLU A 64 -9.63 -10.83 -8.57
CA GLU A 64 -8.84 -10.00 -9.49
C GLU A 64 -9.71 -8.98 -10.22
N GLU A 65 -10.88 -9.38 -10.71
CA GLU A 65 -11.84 -8.47 -11.35
C GLU A 65 -12.43 -7.45 -10.37
N PHE A 66 -12.74 -7.88 -9.17
CA PHE A 66 -13.33 -7.02 -8.13
C PHE A 66 -12.30 -6.07 -7.53
N TYR A 67 -11.08 -6.57 -7.29
CA TYR A 67 -9.94 -5.77 -6.86
C TYR A 67 -9.20 -5.23 -8.06
N LEU A 68 -9.61 -4.07 -8.56
CA LEU A 68 -8.93 -3.33 -9.63
C LEU A 68 -7.43 -3.04 -9.36
N SER A 69 -6.85 -3.62 -8.32
CA SER A 69 -5.56 -3.25 -7.75
C SER A 69 -4.50 -4.34 -7.79
N ALA A 70 -4.85 -5.59 -7.48
CA ALA A 70 -3.89 -6.67 -7.56
C ALA A 70 -3.82 -7.22 -8.99
N VAL A 71 -2.62 -7.60 -9.43
CA VAL A 71 -2.42 -8.22 -10.74
C VAL A 71 -2.73 -9.72 -10.68
N MET A 72 -2.47 -10.34 -9.52
CA MET A 72 -2.85 -11.73 -9.22
C MET A 72 -3.20 -11.88 -7.75
N VAL A 73 -4.21 -12.66 -7.46
CA VAL A 73 -4.64 -13.04 -6.10
C VAL A 73 -4.55 -14.54 -5.96
N PHE A 74 -3.89 -15.00 -4.90
CA PHE A 74 -3.76 -16.42 -4.59
C PHE A 74 -4.30 -16.73 -3.21
N THR A 75 -5.04 -17.83 -3.09
CA THR A 75 -5.61 -18.31 -1.83
C THR A 75 -5.19 -19.73 -1.54
N GLN A 76 -4.95 -20.04 -0.26
CA GLN A 76 -4.78 -21.41 0.22
C GLN A 76 -5.26 -21.50 1.67
N LYS A 77 -6.33 -22.22 1.95
CA LYS A 77 -7.03 -22.27 3.25
C LYS A 77 -7.40 -20.84 3.69
N ASP A 78 -6.96 -20.42 4.88
CA ASP A 78 -7.23 -19.08 5.44
C ASP A 78 -6.18 -18.03 5.05
N SER A 79 -5.25 -18.36 4.15
CA SER A 79 -4.18 -17.47 3.73
C SER A 79 -4.47 -16.92 2.34
N ARG A 80 -4.18 -15.62 2.15
CA ARG A 80 -4.30 -14.91 0.88
C ARG A 80 -2.99 -14.18 0.58
N ILE A 81 -2.60 -14.17 -0.69
CA ILE A 81 -1.43 -13.45 -1.21
C ILE A 81 -1.90 -12.59 -2.39
N ASP A 82 -1.74 -11.30 -2.27
CA ASP A 82 -2.03 -10.33 -3.32
C ASP A 82 -0.72 -9.86 -3.94
N LEU A 83 -0.60 -10.03 -5.26
CA LEU A 83 0.60 -9.67 -6.00
C LEU A 83 0.35 -8.41 -6.85
N PHE A 84 1.28 -7.47 -6.77
CA PHE A 84 1.29 -6.22 -7.53
C PHE A 84 2.58 -6.11 -8.33
N VAL A 85 2.54 -5.39 -9.44
CA VAL A 85 3.75 -4.99 -10.17
C VAL A 85 3.80 -3.47 -10.19
N ARG A 86 4.60 -2.90 -9.30
CA ARG A 86 4.80 -1.44 -9.10
C ARG A 86 3.52 -0.64 -8.88
N ASP A 87 2.47 -0.88 -9.63
CA ASP A 87 1.19 -0.17 -9.49
C ASP A 87 0.34 -0.81 -8.39
N VAL A 88 -0.03 -0.04 -7.40
CA VAL A 88 -0.87 -0.48 -6.28
C VAL A 88 -2.18 0.30 -6.32
N CYS A 89 -3.30 -0.41 -6.38
CA CYS A 89 -4.65 0.15 -6.40
C CYS A 89 -4.91 1.12 -7.57
N LYS A 90 -4.19 1.01 -8.69
CA LYS A 90 -4.23 1.97 -9.81
C LYS A 90 -4.10 3.43 -9.37
N SER A 91 -3.57 3.65 -8.20
CA SER A 91 -3.50 4.96 -7.55
C SER A 91 -2.08 5.37 -7.19
N LEU A 92 -1.30 4.47 -6.64
CA LEU A 92 0.05 4.75 -6.14
C LEU A 92 1.07 3.83 -6.79
N ILE A 93 2.14 4.43 -7.31
CA ILE A 93 3.26 3.67 -7.88
C ILE A 93 4.28 3.39 -6.78
N PHE A 94 4.72 2.15 -6.67
CA PHE A 94 5.88 1.78 -5.88
C PHE A 94 7.15 2.24 -6.59
N THR A 95 7.65 3.42 -6.21
CA THR A 95 8.74 4.13 -6.87
C THR A 95 10.11 3.58 -6.50
N ASP A 96 11.14 3.92 -7.29
CA ASP A 96 12.52 3.57 -6.94
C ASP A 96 12.99 4.25 -5.64
N ARG A 97 12.35 5.35 -5.22
CA ARG A 97 12.60 5.97 -3.91
C ARG A 97 12.07 5.09 -2.77
N MET A 98 10.88 4.51 -2.94
CA MET A 98 10.31 3.54 -1.98
C MET A 98 11.16 2.26 -1.93
N VAL A 99 11.64 1.78 -3.09
CA VAL A 99 12.60 0.66 -3.14
C VAL A 99 13.85 0.96 -2.32
N LYS A 100 14.44 2.16 -2.47
CA LYS A 100 15.65 2.57 -1.74
C LYS A 100 15.42 2.70 -0.22
N ARG A 101 14.22 3.05 0.22
CA ARG A 101 13.85 3.13 1.64
C ARG A 101 13.51 1.78 2.25
N ALA A 102 13.14 0.80 1.42
CA ALA A 102 12.79 -0.53 1.90
C ALA A 102 14.00 -1.22 2.52
N GLN A 103 13.78 -1.96 3.59
CA GLN A 103 14.82 -2.64 4.35
C GLN A 103 14.71 -4.15 4.15
N LEU A 104 15.84 -4.80 3.84
CA LEU A 104 15.90 -6.25 3.80
C LEU A 104 15.62 -6.79 5.22
N TYR A 105 14.49 -7.46 5.36
CA TYR A 105 14.08 -8.07 6.62
C TYR A 105 14.64 -9.47 6.77
N LYS A 106 14.49 -10.30 5.73
CA LYS A 106 14.91 -11.70 5.80
C LYS A 106 15.03 -12.33 4.41
N LYS A 107 16.01 -13.22 4.25
CA LYS A 107 16.10 -14.14 3.10
C LYS A 107 15.44 -15.47 3.45
N LEU A 108 14.47 -15.89 2.67
CA LEU A 108 13.72 -17.14 2.82
C LEU A 108 13.91 -18.00 1.57
N GLY A 109 14.92 -18.85 1.56
CA GLY A 109 15.33 -19.57 0.35
C GLY A 109 15.80 -18.59 -0.73
N LYS A 110 15.11 -18.57 -1.87
CA LYS A 110 15.37 -17.66 -2.98
C LYS A 110 14.46 -16.40 -2.98
N MET A 111 13.73 -16.15 -1.89
CA MET A 111 12.91 -14.95 -1.72
C MET A 111 13.58 -14.00 -0.73
N ASN A 112 13.97 -12.83 -1.19
CA ASN A 112 14.44 -11.74 -0.35
C ASN A 112 13.22 -10.92 0.08
N ILE A 113 12.91 -10.90 1.36
CA ILE A 113 11.78 -10.16 1.91
C ILE A 113 12.25 -8.77 2.33
N TYR A 114 11.68 -7.75 1.73
CA TYR A 114 11.87 -6.36 2.09
C TYR A 114 10.62 -5.80 2.78
N LEU A 115 10.79 -5.02 3.83
CA LEU A 115 9.71 -4.23 4.42
C LEU A 115 9.82 -2.79 3.92
N VAL A 116 8.76 -2.27 3.33
CA VAL A 116 8.70 -0.86 2.93
C VAL A 116 8.67 0.05 4.17
N SER A 117 9.04 1.32 4.03
CA SER A 117 9.08 2.25 5.16
C SER A 117 7.68 2.48 5.76
N ASN A 118 7.61 2.98 6.99
CA ASN A 118 6.33 3.29 7.63
C ASN A 118 5.59 4.42 6.90
N GLU A 119 6.32 5.38 6.34
CA GLU A 119 5.76 6.45 5.51
C GLU A 119 5.09 5.90 4.25
N ASP A 120 5.76 4.93 3.59
CA ASP A 120 5.21 4.30 2.40
C ASP A 120 3.99 3.43 2.73
N ILE A 121 4.02 2.69 3.86
CA ILE A 121 2.84 1.94 4.34
C ILE A 121 1.68 2.91 4.64
N PHE A 122 1.97 4.04 5.27
CA PHE A 122 0.97 5.07 5.56
C PHE A 122 0.31 5.58 4.27
N LEU A 123 1.09 5.85 3.22
CA LEU A 123 0.56 6.27 1.93
C LEU A 123 -0.34 5.19 1.31
N PHE A 124 0.09 3.93 1.26
CA PHE A 124 -0.72 2.82 0.73
C PHE A 124 -2.02 2.61 1.51
N LYS A 125 -2.02 2.88 2.81
CA LYS A 125 -3.22 2.82 3.65
C LYS A 125 -4.09 4.06 3.51
N GLY A 126 -3.48 5.21 3.34
CA GLY A 126 -4.15 6.51 3.20
C GLY A 126 -5.03 6.61 1.96
N ILE A 127 -4.67 5.93 0.88
CA ILE A 127 -5.43 5.95 -0.39
C ILE A 127 -6.63 5.00 -0.43
N THR A 128 -6.82 4.15 0.57
CA THR A 128 -7.92 3.17 0.60
C THR A 128 -9.15 3.76 1.28
N ASP A 129 -10.33 3.23 0.95
CA ASP A 129 -11.62 3.61 1.57
C ASP A 129 -12.07 2.58 2.64
N ARG A 130 -11.12 1.87 3.25
CA ARG A 130 -11.44 0.82 4.24
C ARG A 130 -11.35 1.38 5.66
N ALA A 131 -12.43 1.18 6.46
CA ALA A 131 -12.49 1.66 7.84
C ALA A 131 -11.32 1.15 8.69
N LYS A 132 -10.92 -0.11 8.53
CA LYS A 132 -9.79 -0.71 9.26
C LYS A 132 -8.44 -0.02 9.00
N ASP A 133 -8.30 0.70 7.88
CA ASP A 133 -7.07 1.40 7.56
C ASP A 133 -6.95 2.74 8.31
N ILE A 134 -8.03 3.22 8.95
CA ILE A 134 -8.00 4.35 9.88
C ILE A 134 -7.15 4.00 11.10
N ASP A 135 -7.44 2.86 11.73
CA ASP A 135 -6.69 2.40 12.89
C ASP A 135 -5.22 2.12 12.55
N ASP A 136 -4.97 1.48 11.39
CA ASP A 136 -3.62 1.20 10.91
C ASP A 136 -2.83 2.51 10.68
N CYS A 137 -3.44 3.53 10.07
CA CYS A 137 -2.83 4.85 9.89
C CYS A 137 -2.55 5.54 11.22
N ALA A 138 -3.47 5.43 12.18
CA ALA A 138 -3.29 6.00 13.51
C ALA A 138 -2.11 5.37 14.27
N VAL A 139 -1.94 4.06 14.15
CA VAL A 139 -0.76 3.35 14.70
C VAL A 139 0.52 3.86 14.06
N LEU A 140 0.56 3.95 12.72
CA LEU A 140 1.74 4.44 12.00
C LEU A 140 2.12 5.86 12.37
N LEU A 141 1.15 6.77 12.54
CA LEU A 141 1.43 8.17 12.92
C LEU A 141 2.05 8.30 14.32
N LYS A 142 1.84 7.32 15.22
CA LYS A 142 2.52 7.28 16.52
C LYS A 142 4.01 6.97 16.41
N GLU A 143 4.45 6.37 15.30
CA GLU A 143 5.85 6.03 15.02
C GLU A 143 6.71 7.21 14.55
N ARG A 144 6.22 8.44 14.65
CA ARG A 144 6.93 9.67 14.24
C ARG A 144 7.42 9.61 12.79
N LEU A 145 6.46 9.46 11.87
CA LEU A 145 6.74 9.46 10.43
C LEU A 145 7.46 10.74 9.99
N ALA A 146 8.32 10.60 9.00
CA ALA A 146 8.99 11.72 8.35
C ALA A 146 8.01 12.39 7.37
N ASP A 147 7.42 13.51 7.77
CA ASP A 147 6.45 14.27 6.96
C ASP A 147 7.00 14.63 5.59
N ASP A 148 8.28 15.00 5.50
CA ASP A 148 8.97 15.36 4.26
C ASP A 148 9.01 14.20 3.26
N VAL A 149 9.18 12.97 3.72
CA VAL A 149 9.13 11.77 2.88
C VAL A 149 7.73 11.58 2.31
N ILE A 150 6.69 11.70 3.14
CA ILE A 150 5.30 11.60 2.72
C ILE A 150 4.96 12.66 1.68
N LEU A 151 5.27 13.92 1.97
CA LEU A 151 4.96 15.06 1.11
C LEU A 151 5.75 15.03 -0.21
N ASP A 152 7.00 14.56 -0.17
CA ASP A 152 7.83 14.39 -1.38
C ASP A 152 7.23 13.34 -2.32
N GLU A 153 6.84 12.17 -1.80
CA GLU A 153 6.17 11.14 -2.60
C GLU A 153 4.82 11.64 -3.15
N MET A 154 4.02 12.32 -2.33
CA MET A 154 2.75 12.90 -2.77
C MET A 154 2.95 13.89 -3.92
N THR A 155 3.96 14.74 -3.84
CA THR A 155 4.26 15.75 -4.86
C THR A 155 4.80 15.11 -6.14
N LYS A 156 5.70 14.14 -6.03
CA LYS A 156 6.36 13.51 -7.19
C LYS A 156 5.49 12.50 -7.93
N GLN A 157 4.40 12.07 -7.34
CA GLN A 157 3.40 11.21 -7.99
C GLN A 157 2.19 11.99 -8.53
N ALA A 158 2.35 13.29 -8.75
CA ALA A 158 1.30 14.23 -9.12
C ALA A 158 0.55 13.90 -10.44
N GLN A 159 1.11 13.05 -11.30
CA GLN A 159 0.40 12.59 -12.52
C GLN A 159 -0.86 11.76 -12.20
N ARG A 160 -0.99 11.28 -10.96
CA ARG A 160 -2.17 10.61 -10.42
C ARG A 160 -2.76 11.45 -9.28
N ALA A 161 -2.99 12.71 -9.57
CA ALA A 161 -3.15 13.83 -8.64
C ALA A 161 -4.21 13.64 -7.53
N TYR A 162 -5.17 12.78 -7.73
CA TYR A 162 -6.31 12.72 -6.83
C TYR A 162 -6.14 11.82 -5.62
N TRP A 163 -5.19 10.90 -5.58
CA TRP A 163 -5.03 10.06 -4.40
C TRP A 163 -4.58 10.85 -3.15
N CYS A 164 -3.95 12.00 -3.34
CA CYS A 164 -3.60 12.89 -2.21
C CYS A 164 -4.84 13.37 -1.44
N PHE A 165 -5.99 13.52 -2.12
CA PHE A 165 -7.24 13.92 -1.48
C PHE A 165 -7.76 12.83 -0.54
N PHE A 166 -7.60 11.55 -0.89
CA PHE A 166 -7.96 10.44 0.00
C PHE A 166 -7.11 10.43 1.25
N VAL A 167 -5.81 10.72 1.13
CA VAL A 167 -4.92 10.85 2.29
C VAL A 167 -5.37 12.00 3.20
N TYR A 168 -5.74 13.14 2.63
CA TYR A 168 -6.25 14.28 3.40
C TYR A 168 -7.57 13.93 4.12
N GLU A 169 -8.54 13.37 3.41
CA GLU A 169 -9.81 12.94 4.01
C GLU A 169 -9.60 11.92 5.12
N LYS A 170 -8.70 10.96 4.91
CA LYS A 170 -8.34 9.98 5.95
C LYS A 170 -7.85 10.67 7.22
N LEU A 171 -6.96 11.66 7.08
CA LEU A 171 -6.48 12.45 8.22
C LEU A 171 -7.61 13.21 8.93
N CYS A 172 -8.54 13.81 8.17
CA CYS A 172 -9.72 14.48 8.75
C CYS A 172 -10.61 13.50 9.53
N ILE A 173 -10.92 12.34 8.93
CA ILE A 173 -11.73 11.30 9.59
C ILE A 173 -11.04 10.81 10.88
N MET A 174 -9.73 10.63 10.84
CA MET A 174 -8.95 10.20 12.00
C MET A 174 -9.00 11.23 13.13
N GLU A 175 -8.85 12.53 12.81
CA GLU A 175 -8.96 13.59 13.81
C GLU A 175 -10.35 13.60 14.47
N GLU A 176 -11.41 13.49 13.68
CA GLU A 176 -12.78 13.44 14.20
C GLU A 176 -13.06 12.19 15.03
N THR A 177 -12.61 11.02 14.55
CA THR A 177 -12.91 9.73 15.18
C THR A 177 -12.10 9.51 16.45
N LEU A 178 -10.83 9.94 16.45
CA LEU A 178 -9.89 9.69 17.54
C LEU A 178 -9.74 10.87 18.51
N GLY A 179 -10.29 12.05 18.16
CA GLY A 179 -10.14 13.26 18.96
C GLY A 179 -8.70 13.77 19.03
N LEU A 180 -7.87 13.41 18.05
CA LEU A 180 -6.46 13.79 17.95
C LEU A 180 -6.28 14.85 16.85
N GLN A 181 -5.17 15.57 16.91
CA GLN A 181 -4.77 16.48 15.83
C GLN A 181 -3.45 16.01 15.19
N PHE A 182 -3.40 16.04 13.88
CA PHE A 182 -2.23 15.64 13.11
C PHE A 182 -1.67 16.83 12.31
N PRO A 183 -0.53 17.42 12.72
CA PRO A 183 0.09 18.55 12.00
C PRO A 183 0.35 18.25 10.52
N LEU A 184 0.53 16.98 10.16
CA LEU A 184 0.66 16.51 8.78
C LEU A 184 -0.57 16.87 7.92
N ARG A 185 -1.79 16.95 8.51
CA ARG A 185 -3.02 17.24 7.78
C ARG A 185 -2.94 18.57 7.00
N GLU A 186 -2.50 19.64 7.63
CA GLU A 186 -2.42 20.97 6.99
C GLU A 186 -1.36 20.98 5.88
N LYS A 187 -0.26 20.26 6.07
CA LYS A 187 0.77 20.10 5.03
C LYS A 187 0.23 19.34 3.82
N VAL A 188 -0.49 18.24 4.05
CA VAL A 188 -1.15 17.44 3.00
C VAL A 188 -2.21 18.29 2.29
N LYS A 189 -3.03 19.08 3.00
CA LYS A 189 -3.99 20.01 2.42
C LYS A 189 -3.32 20.96 1.44
N SER A 190 -2.18 21.52 1.81
CA SER A 190 -1.43 22.44 0.97
C SER A 190 -0.95 21.77 -0.33
N VAL A 191 -0.52 20.51 -0.28
CA VAL A 191 -0.16 19.73 -1.48
C VAL A 191 -1.39 19.50 -2.36
N CYS A 192 -2.51 19.10 -1.77
CA CYS A 192 -3.76 18.87 -2.50
C CYS A 192 -4.25 20.14 -3.22
N LEU A 193 -4.24 21.29 -2.56
CA LEU A 193 -4.67 22.57 -3.16
C LEU A 193 -3.81 22.95 -4.36
N LYS A 194 -2.50 22.72 -4.31
CA LYS A 194 -1.62 22.93 -5.47
C LYS A 194 -1.95 21.99 -6.62
N GLN A 195 -2.33 20.75 -6.33
CA GLN A 195 -2.68 19.74 -7.33
C GLN A 195 -4.11 19.91 -7.87
N LYS A 196 -5.03 20.55 -7.11
CA LYS A 196 -6.43 20.79 -7.51
C LYS A 196 -6.54 21.49 -8.87
N GLN A 197 -5.57 22.34 -9.22
CA GLN A 197 -5.54 23.04 -10.50
C GLN A 197 -5.37 22.11 -11.71
N HIS A 198 -4.89 20.90 -11.48
CA HIS A 198 -4.61 19.89 -12.52
C HIS A 198 -5.59 18.70 -12.46
N ALA A 199 -6.50 18.67 -11.48
CA ALA A 199 -7.45 17.55 -11.33
C ALA A 199 -8.60 17.68 -12.36
N PRO A 200 -9.02 16.58 -13.01
CA PRO A 200 -10.21 16.57 -13.85
C PRO A 200 -11.44 17.03 -13.06
N ARG A 201 -12.35 17.80 -13.72
CA ARG A 201 -13.57 18.31 -13.05
C ARG A 201 -14.41 17.19 -12.42
N ASP A 202 -14.47 16.04 -13.08
CA ASP A 202 -15.26 14.88 -12.64
C ASP A 202 -14.68 14.21 -11.38
N PHE A 203 -13.39 14.38 -11.13
CA PHE A 203 -12.73 13.81 -9.97
C PHE A 203 -13.24 14.38 -8.65
N LEU A 204 -13.53 15.68 -8.61
CA LEU A 204 -14.06 16.33 -7.41
C LEU A 204 -15.44 15.77 -6.99
N HIS A 205 -16.16 15.09 -7.89
CA HIS A 205 -17.40 14.38 -7.58
C HIS A 205 -17.16 12.99 -6.97
N ALA A 206 -15.97 12.40 -7.16
CA ALA A 206 -15.63 11.08 -6.62
C ALA A 206 -15.16 11.12 -5.15
N VAL A 207 -14.85 12.30 -4.63
CA VAL A 207 -14.44 12.48 -3.23
C VAL A 207 -15.70 12.50 -2.37
N LYS A 208 -15.95 11.42 -1.62
CA LYS A 208 -17.19 11.17 -0.87
C LYS A 208 -17.59 12.27 0.14
N ASN A 209 -16.61 12.92 0.74
CA ASN A 209 -16.84 13.92 1.79
C ASN A 209 -16.47 15.33 1.35
N ARG A 210 -16.59 15.61 0.05
CA ARG A 210 -16.18 16.88 -0.55
C ARG A 210 -16.74 18.11 0.16
N GLU A 211 -18.06 18.13 0.40
CA GLU A 211 -18.74 19.29 1.01
C GLU A 211 -18.25 19.52 2.44
N LYS A 212 -17.95 18.45 3.16
CA LYS A 212 -17.51 18.51 4.56
C LYS A 212 -16.07 19.02 4.72
N TYR A 213 -15.16 18.59 3.86
CA TYR A 213 -13.73 18.85 4.07
C TYR A 213 -13.11 19.85 3.08
N TRP A 214 -13.79 20.11 1.96
CA TRP A 214 -13.21 20.92 0.89
C TRP A 214 -14.02 22.22 0.60
N GLY A 215 -15.19 22.39 1.22
CA GLY A 215 -16.05 23.57 1.33
C GLY A 215 -16.00 24.57 0.20
#